data_7798ecd5e4542f9c05013466877cd85d
#
_entry.id   7798ecd5e4542f9c05013466877cd85d
#
_cell.length_a   1.000
_cell.length_b   1.000
_cell.length_c   1.000
_cell.angle_alpha   90.00
_cell.angle_beta   90.00
_cell.angle_gamma   90.00
#
_symmetry.space_group_name_H-M   'P 1'
#
loop_
_entity.id
_entity.type
_entity.pdbx_description
1 polymer ?
#
loop_
_entity_poly.entity_id
_entity_poly.type
_entity_poly.pdbx_seq_one_letter_code
_entity_poly.pdbx_strand_id
1 'polypeptide(L)'
;MLKITTRTDPIGTSFELEGRLAGPWVQELEGCWREAANSEQSVRVLLCAVTFIDDKGRDLLLEMHRCGAELVAEGCMNKAIVEEIIRGERP
;
A
#
# COMPACT_ATOMS: atom_id res chain seq x y z
N MET A 1 6.94 -6.23 -12.26
CA MET A 1 7.12 -4.78 -12.33
C MET A 1 5.96 -4.09 -11.64
N LEU A 2 6.23 -3.04 -10.91
CA LEU A 2 5.19 -2.30 -10.20
C LEU A 2 5.19 -0.85 -10.68
N LYS A 3 3.99 -0.34 -10.98
CA LYS A 3 3.83 1.06 -11.30
C LYS A 3 3.22 1.76 -10.08
N ILE A 4 3.89 2.78 -9.61
CA ILE A 4 3.43 3.58 -8.48
C ILE A 4 3.10 4.98 -8.98
N THR A 5 1.84 5.38 -8.84
CA THR A 5 1.42 6.73 -9.19
C THR A 5 1.10 7.48 -7.90
N THR A 6 1.81 8.56 -7.66
CA THR A 6 1.62 9.37 -6.45
C THR A 6 0.76 10.57 -6.77
N ARG A 7 -0.29 10.77 -5.99
CA ARG A 7 -1.15 11.95 -6.10
C ARG A 7 -1.20 12.63 -4.76
N THR A 8 -0.96 13.94 -4.77
CA THR A 8 -1.00 14.73 -3.55
C THR A 8 -2.09 15.78 -3.68
N ASP A 9 -2.95 15.87 -2.70
CA ASP A 9 -3.98 16.89 -2.64
C ASP A 9 -4.00 17.51 -1.24
N PRO A 10 -4.82 18.55 -0.99
CA PRO A 10 -4.83 19.20 0.32
C PRO A 10 -5.21 18.30 1.48
N ILE A 11 -5.85 17.17 1.20
CA ILE A 11 -6.29 16.24 2.23
C ILE A 11 -5.21 15.22 2.57
N GLY A 12 -4.40 14.83 1.61
CA GLY A 12 -3.37 13.82 1.83
C GLY A 12 -2.71 13.35 0.56
N THR A 13 -2.00 12.25 0.68
CA THR A 13 -1.27 11.62 -0.42
C THR A 13 -1.85 10.26 -0.72
N SER A 14 -2.06 9.97 -2.00
CA SER A 14 -2.55 8.68 -2.46
C SER A 14 -1.51 8.00 -3.35
N PHE A 15 -1.31 6.71 -3.15
CA PHE A 15 -0.46 5.91 -4.00
C PHE A 15 -1.32 4.91 -4.75
N GLU A 16 -1.35 5.01 -6.08
CA GLU A 16 -2.03 4.03 -6.91
C GLU A 16 -1.01 3.00 -7.37
N LEU A 17 -1.28 1.74 -7.10
CA LEU A 17 -0.36 0.65 -7.41
C LEU A 17 -0.94 -0.22 -8.51
N GLU A 18 -0.09 -0.55 -9.49
CA GLU A 18 -0.46 -1.46 -10.58
C GLU A 18 0.69 -2.42 -10.82
N GLY A 19 0.39 -3.70 -10.96
CA GLY A 19 1.36 -4.71 -11.26
C GLY A 19 1.69 -5.60 -10.08
N ARG A 20 2.97 -5.88 -9.86
CA ARG A 20 3.41 -6.82 -8.83
C ARG A 20 4.16 -6.10 -7.72
N LEU A 21 3.61 -6.18 -6.52
CA LEU A 21 4.26 -5.63 -5.33
C LEU A 21 5.15 -6.72 -4.73
N ALA A 22 6.34 -6.85 -5.28
CA ALA A 22 7.27 -7.91 -4.91
C ALA A 22 8.71 -7.49 -5.16
N GLY A 23 9.65 -8.11 -4.48
CA GLY A 23 11.07 -7.89 -4.67
C GLY A 23 11.49 -6.45 -4.40
N PRO A 24 12.33 -5.87 -5.27
CA PRO A 24 12.83 -4.51 -5.06
C PRO A 24 11.72 -3.44 -5.12
N TRP A 25 10.58 -3.75 -5.71
CA TRP A 25 9.46 -2.81 -5.79
C TRP A 25 8.84 -2.51 -4.43
N VAL A 26 8.98 -3.44 -3.48
CA VAL A 26 8.52 -3.21 -2.11
C VAL A 26 9.31 -2.07 -1.48
N GLN A 27 10.62 -2.04 -1.71
CA GLN A 27 11.47 -0.97 -1.20
C GLN A 27 11.14 0.38 -1.85
N GLU A 28 10.80 0.36 -3.13
CA GLU A 28 10.38 1.58 -3.82
C GLU A 28 9.13 2.18 -3.17
N LEU A 29 8.15 1.36 -2.90
CA LEU A 29 6.93 1.82 -2.25
C LEU A 29 7.22 2.31 -0.83
N GLU A 30 8.06 1.59 -0.11
CA GLU A 30 8.43 1.99 1.24
C GLU A 30 9.07 3.38 1.26
N GLY A 31 9.98 3.65 0.33
CA GLY A 31 10.62 4.94 0.23
C GLY A 31 9.61 6.06 -0.03
N CYS A 32 8.70 5.84 -0.95
CA CYS A 32 7.66 6.82 -1.26
C CYS A 32 6.76 7.07 -0.04
N TRP A 33 6.40 6.01 0.66
CA TRP A 33 5.55 6.11 1.85
C TRP A 33 6.25 6.87 2.98
N ARG A 34 7.52 6.60 3.22
CA ARG A 34 8.24 7.28 4.29
C ARG A 34 8.34 8.79 4.05
N GLU A 35 8.51 9.18 2.80
CA GLU A 35 8.52 10.60 2.46
C GLU A 35 7.16 11.24 2.72
N ALA A 36 6.09 10.57 2.32
CA ALA A 36 4.74 11.08 2.56
C ALA A 36 4.40 11.13 4.03
N ALA A 37 4.84 10.14 4.81
CA ALA A 37 4.57 10.08 6.24
C ALA A 37 5.19 11.23 7.00
N ASN A 38 6.30 11.76 6.50
CA ASN A 38 6.97 12.89 7.14
C ASN A 38 6.19 14.20 7.03
N SER A 39 5.22 14.27 6.15
CA SER A 39 4.45 15.51 5.92
C SER A 39 3.20 15.63 6.79
N GLU A 40 2.97 14.70 7.68
CA GLU A 40 1.80 14.67 8.58
C GLU A 40 0.46 14.61 7.84
N GLN A 41 0.48 14.25 6.57
CA GLN A 41 -0.73 14.12 5.79
C GLN A 41 -1.24 12.69 5.84
N SER A 42 -2.54 12.54 5.57
CA SER A 42 -3.14 11.22 5.45
C SER A 42 -2.53 10.48 4.25
N VAL A 43 -2.30 9.19 4.40
CA VAL A 43 -1.80 8.36 3.33
C VAL A 43 -2.84 7.32 2.96
N ARG A 44 -3.06 7.15 1.67
CA ARG A 44 -4.00 6.17 1.14
C ARG A 44 -3.29 5.34 0.08
N VAL A 45 -3.46 4.04 0.15
CA VAL A 45 -2.88 3.12 -0.83
C VAL A 45 -4.01 2.47 -1.61
N LEU A 46 -4.00 2.69 -2.94
CA LEU A 46 -5.04 2.17 -3.82
C LEU A 46 -4.49 0.98 -4.59
N LEU A 47 -5.02 -0.19 -4.30
CA LEU A 47 -4.61 -1.42 -4.96
C LEU A 47 -5.53 -1.70 -6.14
N CYS A 48 -5.45 -0.85 -7.17
CA CYS A 48 -6.38 -0.90 -8.30
C CYS A 48 -6.14 -2.06 -9.24
N ALA A 49 -4.89 -2.34 -9.55
CA ALA A 49 -4.54 -3.36 -10.53
C ALA A 49 -3.33 -4.16 -10.09
N VAL A 50 -3.23 -4.43 -8.80
CA VAL A 50 -2.16 -5.25 -8.25
C VAL A 50 -2.49 -6.72 -8.51
N THR A 51 -1.57 -7.43 -9.15
CA THR A 51 -1.77 -8.82 -9.53
C THR A 51 -1.07 -9.81 -8.63
N PHE A 52 -0.13 -9.33 -7.81
CA PHE A 52 0.61 -10.20 -6.90
C PHE A 52 1.25 -9.37 -5.79
N ILE A 53 1.26 -9.91 -4.58
CA ILE A 53 1.89 -9.29 -3.42
C ILE A 53 2.68 -10.40 -2.71
N ASP A 54 3.99 -10.22 -2.57
CA ASP A 54 4.81 -11.19 -1.86
C ASP A 54 4.76 -10.94 -0.35
N ASP A 55 5.48 -11.77 0.41
CA ASP A 55 5.45 -11.67 1.88
C ASP A 55 5.95 -10.31 2.37
N LYS A 56 6.99 -9.79 1.75
CA LYS A 56 7.53 -8.47 2.13
C LYS A 56 6.55 -7.36 1.79
N GLY A 57 5.86 -7.49 0.66
CA GLY A 57 4.82 -6.54 0.29
C GLY A 57 3.68 -6.53 1.30
N ARG A 58 3.27 -7.70 1.74
CA ARG A 58 2.22 -7.83 2.77
C ARG A 58 2.67 -7.20 4.08
N ASP A 59 3.89 -7.46 4.49
CA ASP A 59 4.44 -6.89 5.72
C ASP A 59 4.47 -5.36 5.64
N LEU A 60 4.87 -4.82 4.50
CA LEU A 60 4.88 -3.37 4.32
C LEU A 60 3.49 -2.78 4.39
N LEU A 61 2.53 -3.40 3.71
CA LEU A 61 1.14 -2.91 3.74
C LEU A 61 0.57 -2.96 5.15
N LEU A 62 0.89 -4.01 5.89
CA LEU A 62 0.46 -4.12 7.28
C LEU A 62 1.06 -3.01 8.13
N GLU A 63 2.34 -2.73 7.96
CA GLU A 63 2.99 -1.66 8.69
C GLU A 63 2.38 -0.31 8.34
N MET A 64 2.11 -0.06 7.07
CA MET A 64 1.45 1.17 6.64
C MET A 64 0.08 1.31 7.29
N HIS A 65 -0.67 0.21 7.35
CA HIS A 65 -1.99 0.20 7.99
C HIS A 65 -1.87 0.54 9.48
N ARG A 66 -0.90 -0.04 10.16
CA ARG A 66 -0.67 0.24 11.59
C ARG A 66 -0.31 1.69 11.84
N CYS A 67 0.33 2.32 10.88
CA CYS A 67 0.71 3.73 10.99
C CYS A 67 -0.42 4.68 10.59
N GLY A 68 -1.58 4.15 10.26
CA GLY A 68 -2.75 4.95 9.94
C GLY A 68 -3.05 5.12 8.46
N ALA A 69 -2.29 4.47 7.58
CA ALA A 69 -2.59 4.53 6.17
C ALA A 69 -3.85 3.74 5.85
N GLU A 70 -4.63 4.25 4.93
CA GLU A 70 -5.84 3.56 4.48
C GLU A 70 -5.51 2.68 3.28
N LEU A 71 -5.90 1.41 3.35
CA LEU A 71 -5.72 0.48 2.25
C LEU A 71 -7.06 0.32 1.53
N VAL A 72 -7.09 0.72 0.26
CA VAL A 72 -8.30 0.63 -0.56
C VAL A 72 -8.03 -0.36 -1.68
N ALA A 73 -8.89 -1.33 -1.83
CA ALA A 73 -8.72 -2.37 -2.84
C ALA A 73 -9.92 -2.43 -3.77
N GLU A 74 -9.64 -2.64 -5.04
CA GLU A 74 -10.67 -2.89 -6.03
C GLU A 74 -10.47 -4.30 -6.57
N GLY A 75 -11.57 -4.99 -6.86
CA GLY A 75 -11.53 -6.36 -7.31
C GLY A 75 -11.53 -7.35 -6.16
N CYS A 76 -12.05 -8.53 -6.42
CA CYS A 76 -12.25 -9.54 -5.36
C CYS A 76 -10.93 -10.01 -4.74
N MET A 77 -9.90 -10.24 -5.57
CA MET A 77 -8.63 -10.72 -5.06
C MET A 77 -7.95 -9.70 -4.16
N ASN A 78 -7.92 -8.45 -4.59
CA ASN A 78 -7.27 -7.41 -3.81
C ASN A 78 -8.00 -7.12 -2.51
N LYS A 79 -9.33 -7.17 -2.54
CA LYS A 79 -10.12 -7.01 -1.32
C LYS A 79 -9.85 -8.13 -0.33
N ALA A 80 -9.75 -9.35 -0.81
CA ALA A 80 -9.46 -10.50 0.05
C ALA A 80 -8.07 -10.36 0.69
N ILE A 81 -7.08 -9.93 -0.10
CA ILE A 81 -5.73 -9.73 0.41
C ILE A 81 -5.68 -8.64 1.47
N VAL A 82 -6.36 -7.52 1.22
CA VAL A 82 -6.40 -6.42 2.18
C VAL A 82 -7.08 -6.86 3.47
N GLU A 83 -8.19 -7.56 3.39
CA GLU A 83 -8.88 -8.09 4.57
C GLU A 83 -7.98 -9.02 5.36
N GLU A 84 -7.26 -9.89 4.66
CA GLU A 84 -6.34 -10.83 5.29
C GLU A 84 -5.20 -10.10 5.99
N ILE A 85 -4.66 -9.05 5.38
CA ILE A 85 -3.61 -8.24 5.99
C ILE A 85 -4.11 -7.58 7.27
N ILE A 86 -5.29 -7.00 7.22
CA ILE A 86 -5.88 -6.34 8.39
C ILE A 86 -6.14 -7.35 9.51
N ARG A 87 -6.65 -8.53 9.17
CA ARG A 87 -6.87 -9.59 10.15
C ARG A 87 -5.58 -10.19 10.66
N GLY A 88 -4.58 -10.28 9.79
CA GLY A 88 -3.28 -10.85 10.14
C GLY A 88 -2.49 -10.00 11.10
N GLU A 89 -3.00 -8.83 11.46
CA GLU A 89 -2.37 -7.96 12.44
C GLU A 89 -2.32 -8.59 13.82
N ARG A 90 -3.24 -9.44 14.12
CA ARG A 90 -3.25 -10.11 15.41
C ARG A 90 -2.20 -11.24 15.44
N PRO A 91 -1.62 -11.49 16.59
CA PRO A 91 -0.65 -12.57 16.76
C PRO A 91 -1.25 -13.94 16.54
#